data_fc3aa6cc2e89b84aabd8df1035115d21
#
_entry.id   fc3aa6cc2e89b84aabd8df1035115d21
#
_cell.length_a   1.000
_cell.length_b   1.000
_cell.length_c   1.000
_cell.angle_alpha   90.00
_cell.angle_beta   90.00
_cell.angle_gamma   90.00
#
_symmetry.space_group_name_H-M   'P 1'
#
loop_
_entity.id
_entity.type
_entity.pdbx_description
1 polymer ?
#
loop_
_entity_poly.entity_id
_entity_poly.type
_entity_poly.pdbx_seq_one_letter_code
_entity_poly.pdbx_strand_id
1 'polypeptide(L)'
;IAQNAFKERIQTIPGVSQVGIWGERRYSMRLWMDPAKLGAYKVTPLDIRNALARENIELPSGRIEGSNTELTVRTLGRLTTVEEFNNLIIKESDKIIVRFKDLGYAELYPENDRSILRRDGIPMVGVIVIPQPGANHIQIADEFYKRVDQIKKDLPEDINLSIGFDVTKYIRNSIK
;
A
#
# COMPACT_ATOMS: atom_id res chain seq x y z
N ILE A 1 -1.48 -5.05 6.54
CA ILE A 1 -1.16 -6.04 7.60
C ILE A 1 0.27 -6.54 7.42
N ALA A 2 0.64 -7.19 6.29
CA ALA A 2 1.97 -7.77 6.10
C ALA A 2 3.12 -6.75 6.29
N GLN A 3 2.98 -5.53 5.78
CA GLN A 3 3.99 -4.50 5.91
C GLN A 3 4.14 -4.02 7.37
N ASN A 4 3.05 -3.66 8.03
CA ASN A 4 3.09 -3.08 9.38
C ASN A 4 3.30 -4.13 10.46
N ALA A 5 2.64 -5.30 10.35
CA ALA A 5 2.72 -6.33 11.38
C ALA A 5 4.01 -7.16 11.31
N PHE A 6 4.51 -7.45 10.10
CA PHE A 6 5.65 -8.34 9.92
C PHE A 6 6.95 -7.59 9.61
N LYS A 7 6.95 -6.75 8.56
CA LYS A 7 8.20 -6.14 8.07
C LYS A 7 8.90 -5.33 9.16
N GLU A 8 8.18 -4.44 9.83
CA GLU A 8 8.77 -3.57 10.86
C GLU A 8 9.31 -4.37 12.04
N ARG A 9 8.58 -5.39 12.48
CA ARG A 9 8.99 -6.21 13.63
C ARG A 9 10.14 -7.17 13.29
N ILE A 10 10.17 -7.72 12.07
CA ILE A 10 11.19 -8.71 11.68
C ILE A 10 12.47 -8.01 11.23
N GLN A 11 12.41 -6.85 10.61
CA GLN A 11 13.58 -6.12 10.12
C GLN A 11 14.52 -5.67 11.24
N THR A 12 14.03 -5.56 12.49
CA THR A 12 14.82 -5.20 13.66
C THR A 12 15.58 -6.39 14.28
N ILE A 13 15.50 -7.59 13.72
CA ILE A 13 16.28 -8.74 14.17
C ILE A 13 17.75 -8.52 13.81
N PRO A 14 18.68 -8.62 14.78
CA PRO A 14 20.10 -8.50 14.50
C PRO A 14 20.55 -9.52 13.45
N GLY A 15 21.29 -9.07 12.45
CA GLY A 15 21.76 -9.91 11.36
C GLY A 15 20.81 -10.04 10.17
N VAL A 16 19.62 -9.43 10.21
CA VAL A 16 18.73 -9.31 9.05
C VAL A 16 19.15 -8.11 8.20
N SER A 17 19.37 -8.35 6.91
CA SER A 17 19.65 -7.30 5.93
C SER A 17 18.39 -6.67 5.41
N GLN A 18 17.42 -7.48 5.03
CA GLN A 18 16.19 -7.03 4.39
C GLN A 18 15.04 -7.99 4.67
N VAL A 19 13.83 -7.44 4.73
CA VAL A 19 12.59 -8.22 4.72
C VAL A 19 11.84 -7.92 3.43
N GLY A 20 11.69 -8.94 2.58
CA GLY A 20 10.91 -8.88 1.35
C GLY A 20 9.47 -9.33 1.59
N ILE A 21 8.53 -8.69 0.90
CA ILE A 21 7.12 -9.10 0.88
C ILE A 21 6.75 -9.43 -0.57
N TRP A 22 6.31 -10.66 -0.82
CA TRP A 22 5.93 -11.15 -2.13
C TRP A 22 4.45 -11.50 -2.19
N GLY A 23 3.83 -11.25 -3.34
CA GLY A 23 2.39 -11.48 -3.50
C GLY A 23 1.50 -10.43 -2.81
N GLU A 24 2.09 -9.34 -2.32
CA GLU A 24 1.35 -8.22 -1.74
C GLU A 24 0.51 -7.55 -2.83
N ARG A 25 -0.76 -7.35 -2.54
CA ARG A 25 -1.66 -6.55 -3.37
C ARG A 25 -1.85 -5.18 -2.72
N ARG A 26 -1.10 -4.21 -3.19
CA ARG A 26 -1.36 -2.81 -2.85
C ARG A 26 -2.45 -2.31 -3.77
N TYR A 27 -3.47 -1.73 -3.16
CA TYR A 27 -4.54 -1.11 -3.92
C TYR A 27 -4.18 0.35 -4.20
N SER A 28 -4.44 0.77 -5.44
CA SER A 28 -4.35 2.15 -5.88
C SER A 28 -5.62 2.55 -6.60
N MET A 29 -5.92 3.84 -6.61
CA MET A 29 -7.03 4.35 -7.40
C MET A 29 -6.61 4.38 -8.87
N ARG A 30 -7.24 3.58 -9.71
CA ARG A 30 -7.07 3.62 -11.17
C ARG A 30 -8.15 4.46 -11.80
N LEU A 31 -7.73 5.30 -12.73
CA LEU A 31 -8.58 6.18 -13.52
C LEU A 31 -8.63 5.64 -14.95
N TRP A 32 -9.73 4.99 -15.29
CA TRP A 32 -9.97 4.46 -16.63
C TRP A 32 -10.59 5.55 -17.49
N MET A 33 -9.90 5.94 -18.55
CA MET A 33 -10.29 7.02 -19.44
C MET A 33 -10.80 6.46 -20.75
N ASP A 34 -11.92 7.02 -21.24
CA ASP A 34 -12.49 6.71 -22.55
C ASP A 34 -11.97 7.73 -23.60
N PRO A 35 -11.18 7.30 -24.59
CA PRO A 35 -10.60 8.21 -25.59
C PRO A 35 -11.65 8.97 -26.41
N ALA A 36 -12.81 8.34 -26.69
CA ALA A 36 -13.88 8.98 -27.45
C ALA A 36 -14.51 10.12 -26.65
N LYS A 37 -14.74 9.91 -25.36
CA LYS A 37 -15.27 10.93 -24.45
C LYS A 37 -14.26 12.06 -24.24
N LEU A 38 -12.97 11.73 -24.07
CA LEU A 38 -11.92 12.74 -23.97
C LEU A 38 -11.92 13.66 -25.19
N GLY A 39 -12.03 13.09 -26.39
CA GLY A 39 -12.14 13.85 -27.64
C GLY A 39 -13.39 14.72 -27.71
N ALA A 40 -14.54 14.18 -27.32
CA ALA A 40 -15.83 14.91 -27.35
C ALA A 40 -15.84 16.13 -26.43
N TYR A 41 -15.26 16.00 -25.22
CA TYR A 41 -15.16 17.10 -24.24
C TYR A 41 -13.92 17.97 -24.43
N LYS A 42 -13.05 17.67 -25.41
CA LYS A 42 -11.77 18.35 -25.65
C LYS A 42 -10.92 18.43 -24.37
N VAL A 43 -10.77 17.30 -23.73
CA VAL A 43 -9.97 17.11 -22.51
C VAL A 43 -8.80 16.18 -22.84
N THR A 44 -7.65 16.51 -22.34
CA THR A 44 -6.44 15.71 -22.49
C THR A 44 -6.12 14.93 -21.19
N PRO A 45 -5.37 13.82 -21.24
CA PRO A 45 -4.88 13.16 -20.03
C PRO A 45 -4.06 14.07 -19.12
N LEU A 46 -3.40 15.09 -19.71
CA LEU A 46 -2.65 16.08 -18.95
C LEU A 46 -3.58 16.98 -18.10
N ASP A 47 -4.76 17.34 -18.64
CA ASP A 47 -5.75 18.11 -17.89
C ASP A 47 -6.24 17.34 -16.66
N ILE A 48 -6.47 16.04 -16.82
CA ILE A 48 -6.85 15.14 -15.71
C ILE A 48 -5.75 15.08 -14.67
N ARG A 49 -4.50 14.90 -15.08
CA ARG A 49 -3.35 14.88 -14.17
C ARG A 49 -3.21 16.20 -13.40
N ASN A 50 -3.38 17.32 -14.08
CA ASN A 50 -3.29 18.65 -13.46
C ASN A 50 -4.44 18.90 -12.49
N ALA A 51 -5.66 18.49 -12.84
CA ALA A 51 -6.81 18.55 -11.94
C ALA A 51 -6.59 17.69 -10.69
N LEU A 52 -6.09 16.48 -10.87
CA LEU A 52 -5.75 15.57 -9.77
C LEU A 52 -4.68 16.18 -8.86
N ALA A 53 -3.63 16.74 -9.43
CA ALA A 53 -2.56 17.39 -8.66
C ALA A 53 -3.07 18.60 -7.87
N ARG A 54 -4.03 19.34 -8.41
CA ARG A 54 -4.62 20.51 -7.75
C ARG A 54 -5.54 20.15 -6.59
N GLU A 55 -6.33 19.09 -6.75
CA GLU A 55 -7.34 18.66 -5.77
C GLU A 55 -6.81 17.65 -4.73
N ASN A 56 -5.67 17.01 -5.02
CA ASN A 56 -5.10 15.97 -4.15
C ASN A 56 -3.87 16.48 -3.38
N ILE A 57 -3.95 17.70 -2.85
CA ILE A 57 -2.87 18.33 -2.08
C ILE A 57 -3.30 18.45 -0.63
N GLU A 58 -2.51 17.92 0.29
CA GLU A 58 -2.55 18.28 1.71
C GLU A 58 -1.85 19.62 1.90
N LEU A 59 -2.61 20.70 1.95
CA LEU A 59 -2.09 22.01 2.34
C LEU A 59 -2.22 22.17 3.85
N PRO A 60 -1.14 22.50 4.57
CA PRO A 60 -1.25 22.95 5.95
C PRO A 60 -2.00 24.30 5.96
N SER A 61 -3.24 24.28 6.42
CA SER A 61 -4.14 25.43 6.33
C SER A 61 -3.94 26.49 7.41
N GLY A 62 -2.84 26.40 8.17
CA GLY A 62 -2.50 27.37 9.20
C GLY A 62 -3.08 27.07 10.58
N ARG A 63 -2.93 28.03 11.49
CA ARG A 63 -3.40 27.97 12.87
C ARG A 63 -4.35 29.12 13.12
N ILE A 64 -5.40 28.85 13.90
CA ILE A 64 -6.24 29.91 14.45
C ILE A 64 -5.74 30.13 15.88
N GLU A 65 -5.10 31.26 16.10
CA GLU A 65 -4.61 31.68 17.40
C GLU A 65 -5.71 32.47 18.12
N GLY A 66 -6.25 31.90 19.17
CA GLY A 66 -7.12 32.59 20.12
C GLY A 66 -6.37 32.90 21.42
N SER A 67 -6.88 33.79 22.25
CA SER A 67 -6.24 34.20 23.51
C SER A 67 -5.99 33.06 24.49
N ASN A 68 -6.74 31.95 24.42
CA ASN A 68 -6.62 30.79 25.31
C ASN A 68 -6.68 29.43 24.60
N THR A 69 -6.79 29.40 23.26
CA THR A 69 -6.95 28.14 22.53
C THR A 69 -6.27 28.27 21.16
N GLU A 70 -5.39 27.34 20.86
CA GLU A 70 -4.77 27.19 19.54
C GLU A 70 -5.46 26.02 18.81
N LEU A 71 -6.08 26.32 17.66
CA LEU A 71 -6.70 25.32 16.81
C LEU A 71 -5.90 25.16 15.54
N THR A 72 -5.35 23.98 15.31
CA THR A 72 -4.72 23.63 14.05
C THR A 72 -5.79 23.23 13.04
N VAL A 73 -5.96 24.01 11.98
CA VAL A 73 -6.87 23.67 10.89
C VAL A 73 -6.12 22.78 9.90
N ARG A 74 -6.62 21.57 9.67
CA ARG A 74 -6.16 20.68 8.59
C ARG A 74 -7.21 20.70 7.48
N THR A 75 -6.81 21.09 6.30
CA THR A 75 -7.62 20.89 5.11
C THR A 75 -7.41 19.45 4.62
N LEU A 76 -8.44 18.62 4.72
CA LEU A 76 -8.46 17.29 4.13
C LEU A 76 -8.68 17.43 2.62
N GLY A 77 -7.62 17.77 1.87
CA GLY A 77 -7.67 17.93 0.41
C GLY A 77 -7.32 16.66 -0.35
N ARG A 78 -7.23 15.51 0.34
CA ARG A 78 -6.83 14.25 -0.30
C ARG A 78 -8.07 13.44 -0.69
N LEU A 79 -8.21 13.17 -1.98
CA LEU A 79 -9.23 12.25 -2.47
C LEU A 79 -8.95 10.83 -1.97
N THR A 80 -9.94 10.19 -1.36
CA THR A 80 -9.80 8.86 -0.73
C THR A 80 -10.79 7.84 -1.27
N THR A 81 -11.94 8.27 -1.72
CA THR A 81 -13.02 7.40 -2.17
C THR A 81 -13.20 7.41 -3.68
N VAL A 82 -13.70 6.30 -4.23
CA VAL A 82 -14.04 6.18 -5.67
C VAL A 82 -14.99 7.29 -6.11
N GLU A 83 -15.93 7.67 -5.25
CA GLU A 83 -16.93 8.72 -5.55
C GLU A 83 -16.28 10.09 -5.65
N GLU A 84 -15.35 10.42 -4.77
CA GLU A 84 -14.59 11.69 -4.83
C GLU A 84 -13.81 11.79 -6.13
N PHE A 85 -13.11 10.72 -6.53
CA PHE A 85 -12.38 10.68 -7.80
C PHE A 85 -13.32 10.80 -9.01
N ASN A 86 -14.47 10.15 -8.99
CA ASN A 86 -15.46 10.25 -10.08
C ASN A 86 -16.08 11.65 -10.16
N ASN A 87 -16.21 12.35 -9.05
CA ASN A 87 -16.78 13.71 -9.00
C ASN A 87 -15.71 14.81 -9.19
N LEU A 88 -14.43 14.46 -9.34
CA LEU A 88 -13.34 15.40 -9.59
C LEU A 88 -13.66 16.29 -10.80
N ILE A 89 -13.60 17.60 -10.61
CA ILE A 89 -13.83 18.58 -11.68
C ILE A 89 -12.55 18.68 -12.52
N ILE A 90 -12.64 18.29 -13.78
CA ILE A 90 -11.52 18.32 -14.72
C ILE A 90 -11.47 19.65 -15.46
N LYS A 91 -12.64 20.11 -15.93
CA LYS A 91 -12.75 21.34 -16.68
C LYS A 91 -14.03 22.07 -16.29
N GLU A 92 -13.93 23.36 -16.11
CA GLU A 92 -15.03 24.25 -15.83
C GLU A 92 -15.03 25.40 -16.83
N SER A 93 -16.17 25.67 -17.42
CA SER A 93 -16.42 26.85 -18.26
C SER A 93 -17.81 27.38 -17.94
N ASP A 94 -18.12 28.62 -18.33
CA ASP A 94 -19.33 29.36 -17.97
C ASP A 94 -20.66 28.60 -18.18
N LYS A 95 -20.64 27.52 -18.96
CA LYS A 95 -21.83 26.72 -19.28
C LYS A 95 -21.73 25.23 -18.99
N ILE A 96 -20.55 24.68 -18.74
CA ILE A 96 -20.35 23.23 -18.63
C ILE A 96 -19.28 22.94 -17.57
N ILE A 97 -19.64 22.06 -16.65
CA ILE A 97 -18.72 21.44 -15.70
C ILE A 97 -18.49 20.00 -16.13
N VAL A 98 -17.27 19.66 -16.50
CA VAL A 98 -16.89 18.29 -16.88
C VAL A 98 -16.24 17.62 -15.68
N ARG A 99 -16.83 16.54 -15.20
CA ARG A 99 -16.34 15.73 -14.11
C ARG A 99 -15.65 14.48 -14.66
N PHE A 100 -14.81 13.85 -13.84
CA PHE A 100 -14.11 12.65 -14.29
C PHE A 100 -15.07 11.53 -14.72
N LYS A 101 -16.20 11.33 -14.05
CA LYS A 101 -17.24 10.37 -14.44
C LYS A 101 -17.81 10.55 -15.85
N ASP A 102 -17.72 11.76 -16.40
CA ASP A 102 -18.15 12.05 -17.77
C ASP A 102 -17.14 11.57 -18.81
N LEU A 103 -15.88 11.37 -18.39
CA LEU A 103 -14.73 10.99 -19.21
C LEU A 103 -14.33 9.52 -19.06
N GLY A 104 -14.77 8.88 -17.97
CA GLY A 104 -14.40 7.52 -17.63
C GLY A 104 -14.94 7.11 -16.27
N TYR A 105 -14.19 6.26 -15.56
CA TYR A 105 -14.54 5.85 -14.20
C TYR A 105 -13.30 5.60 -13.35
N ALA A 106 -13.43 5.83 -12.05
CA ALA A 106 -12.42 5.50 -11.06
C ALA A 106 -12.73 4.14 -10.44
N GLU A 107 -11.68 3.37 -10.13
CA GLU A 107 -11.78 2.05 -9.54
C GLU A 107 -10.62 1.82 -8.57
N LEU A 108 -10.91 1.22 -7.42
CA LEU A 108 -9.88 0.73 -6.51
C LEU A 108 -9.36 -0.61 -7.02
N TYR A 109 -8.17 -0.63 -7.56
CA TYR A 109 -7.60 -1.80 -8.23
C TYR A 109 -6.18 -2.10 -7.71
N PRO A 110 -5.72 -3.35 -7.72
CA PRO A 110 -4.34 -3.66 -7.36
C PRO A 110 -3.34 -2.90 -8.23
N GLU A 111 -2.35 -2.27 -7.61
CA GLU A 111 -1.27 -1.55 -8.29
C GLU A 111 -0.51 -2.47 -9.25
N ASN A 112 -0.31 -3.72 -8.83
CA ASN A 112 0.30 -4.77 -9.66
C ASN A 112 -0.55 -6.05 -9.57
N ASP A 113 -1.11 -6.47 -10.71
CA ASP A 113 -1.90 -7.69 -10.87
C ASP A 113 -1.10 -8.84 -11.50
N ARG A 114 0.13 -8.55 -11.98
CA ARG A 114 0.98 -9.52 -12.69
C ARG A 114 1.77 -10.43 -11.74
N SER A 115 1.93 -10.04 -10.48
CA SER A 115 2.66 -10.82 -9.48
C SER A 115 1.68 -11.46 -8.49
N ILE A 116 1.49 -12.76 -8.63
CA ILE A 116 0.63 -13.55 -7.73
C ILE A 116 1.47 -14.67 -7.13
N LEU A 117 1.54 -14.72 -5.80
CA LEU A 117 2.11 -15.84 -5.08
C LEU A 117 0.99 -16.80 -4.68
N ARG A 118 1.15 -18.10 -4.98
CA ARG A 118 0.18 -19.13 -4.63
C ARG A 118 0.88 -20.31 -3.98
N ARG A 119 0.19 -20.95 -3.05
CA ARG A 119 0.55 -22.25 -2.49
C ARG A 119 -0.66 -23.16 -2.60
N ASP A 120 -0.47 -24.31 -3.21
CA ASP A 120 -1.55 -25.29 -3.45
C ASP A 120 -2.78 -24.66 -4.13
N GLY A 121 -2.55 -23.74 -5.09
CA GLY A 121 -3.60 -23.01 -5.80
C GLY A 121 -4.21 -21.82 -5.04
N ILE A 122 -3.94 -21.66 -3.75
CA ILE A 122 -4.49 -20.60 -2.89
C ILE A 122 -3.57 -19.36 -2.96
N PRO A 123 -4.11 -18.14 -3.25
CA PRO A 123 -3.34 -16.92 -3.19
C PRO A 123 -2.80 -16.65 -1.78
N MET A 124 -1.55 -16.28 -1.68
CA MET A 124 -0.93 -15.98 -0.39
C MET A 124 0.03 -14.79 -0.49
N VAL A 125 0.43 -14.28 0.66
CA VAL A 125 1.50 -13.30 0.80
C VAL A 125 2.69 -13.98 1.48
N GLY A 126 3.86 -13.90 0.87
CA GLY A 126 5.10 -14.43 1.42
C GLY A 126 5.93 -13.33 2.06
N VAL A 127 6.38 -13.56 3.29
CA VAL A 127 7.37 -12.72 3.97
C VAL A 127 8.70 -13.45 3.96
N ILE A 128 9.73 -12.83 3.39
CA ILE A 128 11.06 -13.42 3.20
C ILE A 128 12.08 -12.63 3.99
N VAL A 129 12.85 -13.32 4.79
CA VAL A 129 13.94 -12.74 5.58
C VAL A 129 15.26 -13.02 4.88
N ILE A 130 16.00 -11.97 4.57
CA ILE A 130 17.30 -12.04 3.93
C ILE A 130 18.35 -11.68 4.99
N PRO A 131 19.25 -12.63 5.37
CA PRO A 131 20.29 -12.37 6.33
C PRO A 131 21.42 -11.51 5.76
N GLN A 132 22.16 -10.83 6.62
CA GLN A 132 23.39 -10.15 6.25
C GLN A 132 24.49 -11.19 5.94
N PRO A 133 25.42 -10.88 5.03
CA PRO A 133 26.59 -11.73 4.80
C PRO A 133 27.36 -11.99 6.11
N GLY A 134 27.63 -13.26 6.40
CA GLY A 134 28.34 -13.67 7.62
C GLY A 134 27.50 -13.71 8.90
N ALA A 135 26.22 -13.39 8.86
CA ALA A 135 25.35 -13.48 10.02
C ALA A 135 25.05 -14.94 10.41
N ASN A 136 24.77 -15.16 11.70
CA ASN A 136 24.38 -16.46 12.20
C ASN A 136 22.91 -16.77 11.86
N HIS A 137 22.68 -17.58 10.84
CA HIS A 137 21.35 -17.94 10.34
C HIS A 137 20.49 -18.63 11.40
N ILE A 138 21.11 -19.41 12.30
CA ILE A 138 20.39 -20.13 13.36
C ILE A 138 19.82 -19.14 14.38
N GLN A 139 20.62 -18.15 14.80
CA GLN A 139 20.16 -17.12 15.74
C GLN A 139 19.05 -16.25 15.13
N ILE A 140 19.19 -15.90 13.85
CA ILE A 140 18.16 -15.16 13.15
C ILE A 140 16.84 -15.96 13.10
N ALA A 141 16.92 -17.26 12.80
CA ALA A 141 15.74 -18.10 12.76
C ALA A 141 15.09 -18.25 14.15
N ASP A 142 15.86 -18.45 15.21
CA ASP A 142 15.32 -18.58 16.56
C ASP A 142 14.59 -17.29 17.00
N GLU A 143 15.18 -16.15 16.72
CA GLU A 143 14.56 -14.87 17.03
C GLU A 143 13.33 -14.59 16.13
N PHE A 144 13.40 -14.99 14.86
CA PHE A 144 12.27 -14.92 13.94
C PHE A 144 11.08 -15.73 14.44
N TYR A 145 11.29 -16.98 14.86
CA TYR A 145 10.21 -17.82 15.39
C TYR A 145 9.55 -17.21 16.63
N LYS A 146 10.34 -16.68 17.57
CA LYS A 146 9.80 -15.99 18.74
C LYS A 146 8.92 -14.82 18.38
N ARG A 147 9.36 -13.99 17.41
CA ARG A 147 8.57 -12.83 16.95
C ARG A 147 7.34 -13.23 16.19
N VAL A 148 7.41 -14.28 15.37
CA VAL A 148 6.24 -14.83 14.67
C VAL A 148 5.19 -15.30 15.66
N ASP A 149 5.58 -15.96 16.75
CA ASP A 149 4.63 -16.39 17.78
C ASP A 149 3.96 -15.22 18.53
N GLN A 150 4.67 -14.10 18.67
CA GLN A 150 4.10 -12.86 19.20
C GLN A 150 3.15 -12.22 18.18
N ILE A 151 3.56 -12.15 16.91
CA ILE A 151 2.74 -11.57 15.84
C ILE A 151 1.43 -12.37 15.65
N LYS A 152 1.49 -13.70 15.77
CA LYS A 152 0.30 -14.57 15.70
C LYS A 152 -0.80 -14.16 16.67
N LYS A 153 -0.44 -13.70 17.87
CA LYS A 153 -1.41 -13.27 18.89
C LYS A 153 -2.12 -11.96 18.54
N ASP A 154 -1.46 -11.14 17.72
CA ASP A 154 -1.96 -9.82 17.30
C ASP A 154 -2.70 -9.88 15.94
N LEU A 155 -2.70 -11.04 15.27
CA LEU A 155 -3.35 -11.20 13.97
C LEU A 155 -4.85 -11.52 14.12
N PRO A 156 -5.69 -11.00 13.19
CA PRO A 156 -7.08 -11.43 13.09
C PRO A 156 -7.19 -12.96 12.85
N GLU A 157 -8.26 -13.57 13.35
CA GLU A 157 -8.48 -15.02 13.30
C GLU A 157 -8.62 -15.58 11.87
N ASP A 158 -8.99 -14.75 10.91
CA ASP A 158 -9.12 -15.10 9.51
C ASP A 158 -7.78 -15.22 8.76
N ILE A 159 -6.66 -14.83 9.41
CA ILE A 159 -5.32 -14.90 8.80
C ILE A 159 -4.60 -16.17 9.23
N ASN A 160 -4.40 -17.06 8.26
CA ASN A 160 -3.65 -18.28 8.47
C ASN A 160 -2.15 -18.06 8.19
N LEU A 161 -1.33 -18.26 9.22
CA LEU A 161 0.12 -18.10 9.14
C LEU A 161 0.83 -19.45 9.17
N SER A 162 1.64 -19.72 8.17
CA SER A 162 2.44 -20.96 8.08
C SER A 162 3.88 -20.65 7.65
N ILE A 163 4.82 -21.50 8.07
CA ILE A 163 6.20 -21.44 7.61
C ILE A 163 6.30 -22.14 6.26
N GLY A 164 6.74 -21.40 5.25
CA GLY A 164 6.89 -21.92 3.89
C GLY A 164 8.17 -22.71 3.71
N PHE A 165 9.33 -22.10 4.03
CA PHE A 165 10.64 -22.68 3.84
C PHE A 165 11.61 -22.17 4.91
N ASP A 166 12.43 -23.08 5.44
CA ASP A 166 13.45 -22.77 6.45
C ASP A 166 14.75 -23.50 6.13
N VAL A 167 15.73 -22.73 5.65
CA VAL A 167 17.09 -23.24 5.30
C VAL A 167 17.84 -23.74 6.53
N THR A 168 17.53 -23.20 7.73
CA THR A 168 18.29 -23.53 8.94
C THR A 168 18.04 -24.95 9.42
N LYS A 169 16.95 -25.59 9.01
CA LYS A 169 16.67 -27.00 9.28
C LYS A 169 17.75 -27.91 8.73
N TYR A 170 18.23 -27.63 7.51
CA TYR A 170 19.33 -28.39 6.90
C TYR A 170 20.65 -28.15 7.64
N ILE A 171 20.94 -26.91 8.02
CA ILE A 171 22.13 -26.55 8.78
C ILE A 171 22.15 -27.26 10.15
N ARG A 172 21.03 -27.24 10.86
CA ARG A 172 20.89 -27.91 12.18
C ARG A 172 21.10 -29.43 12.09
N ASN A 173 20.60 -30.07 10.99
CA ASN A 173 20.78 -31.50 10.79
C ASN A 173 22.21 -31.88 10.39
N SER A 174 22.97 -30.96 9.81
CA SER A 174 24.39 -31.19 9.43
C SER A 174 25.38 -31.02 10.58
N ILE A 175 24.97 -30.41 11.70
CA ILE A 175 25.81 -30.15 12.88
C ILE A 175 25.60 -31.23 13.97
N LYS A 176 24.60 -32.08 13.83
CA LYS A 176 24.35 -33.25 14.66
C LYS A 176 25.19 -34.44 14.16
#